data_0548770e418a224202d51f2b28f7d30e
#
_entry.id   0548770e418a224202d51f2b28f7d30e
#
_cell.length_a   1.000
_cell.length_b   1.000
_cell.length_c   1.000
_cell.angle_alpha   90.00
_cell.angle_beta   90.00
_cell.angle_gamma   90.00
#
_symmetry.space_group_name_H-M   'P 1'
#
loop_
_entity.id
_entity.type
_entity.pdbx_description
1 polymer ?
#
loop_
_entity_poly.entity_id
_entity_poly.type
_entity_poly.pdbx_seq_one_letter_code
_entity_poly.pdbx_strand_id
1 'polypeptide(L)'
;MDRLRIPKHRAEVELTGPDGEARRFSLFLSEHTSHGGPERVVDLLNGPREFLPAVDCETDATTFLARSCIVIARVAGPLWDVDEVNLPLEHEVEVVLSNGKALSGLISYVLPHESCRVVDYLNDPAPFLALVEGERVALVNKRYVLRVTLR
;
A
#
# COMPACT_ATOMS: atom_id res chain seq x y z
N MET A 1 23.18 -13.35 19.53
CA MET A 1 23.00 -11.93 19.27
C MET A 1 21.60 -11.57 18.81
N ASP A 2 20.79 -12.56 18.49
CA ASP A 2 19.44 -12.29 17.98
C ASP A 2 18.39 -12.14 19.07
N ARG A 3 18.77 -12.30 20.33
CA ARG A 3 17.83 -12.27 21.45
C ARG A 3 17.17 -10.91 21.68
N LEU A 4 17.70 -9.85 21.11
CA LEU A 4 17.08 -8.52 21.16
C LEU A 4 16.34 -8.15 19.89
N ARG A 5 16.30 -9.05 18.91
CA ARG A 5 15.62 -8.81 17.67
C ARG A 5 14.11 -8.95 17.86
N ILE A 6 13.38 -7.93 17.49
CA ILE A 6 11.91 -7.99 17.48
C ILE A 6 11.49 -8.98 16.37
N PRO A 7 10.62 -9.95 16.68
CA PRO A 7 10.15 -10.87 15.64
C PRO A 7 9.52 -10.10 14.48
N LYS A 8 9.99 -10.42 13.29
CA LYS A 8 9.49 -9.80 12.05
C LYS A 8 9.31 -10.87 11.00
N HIS A 9 8.31 -10.68 10.15
CA HIS A 9 8.17 -11.48 8.97
C HIS A 9 8.41 -10.60 7.74
N ARG A 10 8.63 -11.23 6.60
CA ARG A 10 8.93 -10.51 5.36
C ARG A 10 7.74 -10.61 4.41
N ALA A 11 7.51 -9.54 3.67
CA ALA A 11 6.53 -9.51 2.60
C ALA A 11 7.22 -9.07 1.32
N GLU A 12 7.07 -9.85 0.26
CA GLU A 12 7.60 -9.50 -1.04
C GLU A 12 6.66 -8.52 -1.73
N VAL A 13 7.21 -7.43 -2.24
CA VAL A 13 6.45 -6.38 -2.91
C VAL A 13 7.15 -5.97 -4.19
N GLU A 14 6.37 -5.55 -5.19
CA GLU A 14 6.90 -4.92 -6.39
C GLU A 14 6.75 -3.42 -6.22
N LEU A 15 7.84 -2.70 -6.16
CA LEU A 15 7.85 -1.26 -5.97
C LEU A 15 8.19 -0.55 -7.27
N THR A 16 7.38 0.45 -7.62
CA THR A 16 7.62 1.32 -8.76
C THR A 16 8.02 2.70 -8.23
N GLY A 17 9.16 3.19 -8.69
CA GLY A 17 9.65 4.52 -8.36
C GLY A 17 9.19 5.58 -9.35
N PRO A 18 9.61 6.84 -9.12
CA PRO A 18 9.26 7.95 -10.02
C PRO A 18 9.77 7.81 -11.45
N ASP A 19 10.83 7.02 -11.64
CA ASP A 19 11.38 6.71 -12.96
C ASP A 19 10.56 5.69 -13.75
N GLY A 20 9.55 5.09 -13.12
CA GLY A 20 8.71 4.07 -13.71
C GLY A 20 9.27 2.65 -13.64
N GLU A 21 10.47 2.47 -13.10
CA GLU A 21 11.05 1.14 -12.94
C GLU A 21 10.42 0.40 -11.77
N ALA A 22 10.10 -0.87 -12.01
CA ALA A 22 9.56 -1.76 -10.99
C ALA A 22 10.66 -2.73 -10.54
N ARG A 23 10.83 -2.87 -9.22
CA ARG A 23 11.78 -3.80 -8.62
C ARG A 23 11.11 -4.50 -7.46
N ARG A 24 11.53 -5.73 -7.21
CA ARG A 24 11.00 -6.50 -6.10
C ARG A 24 11.88 -6.37 -4.88
N PHE A 25 11.24 -6.16 -3.76
CA PHE A 25 11.89 -6.05 -2.45
C PHE A 25 11.13 -6.90 -1.43
N SER A 26 11.86 -7.36 -0.42
CA SER A 26 11.25 -7.93 0.77
C SER A 26 11.22 -6.87 1.85
N LEU A 27 10.03 -6.53 2.32
CA LEU A 27 9.85 -5.58 3.42
C LEU A 27 9.77 -6.36 4.73
N PHE A 28 10.24 -5.75 5.81
CA PHE A 28 10.16 -6.33 7.14
C PHE A 28 8.91 -5.81 7.84
N LEU A 29 8.06 -6.73 8.27
CA LEU A 29 6.81 -6.41 8.95
C LEU A 29 6.87 -6.92 10.39
N SER A 30 6.31 -6.16 11.31
CA SER A 30 6.20 -6.57 12.70
C SER A 30 5.12 -7.63 12.87
N GLU A 31 5.36 -8.64 13.70
CA GLU A 31 4.35 -9.67 13.96
C GLU A 31 3.22 -9.16 14.86
N HIS A 32 3.50 -8.13 15.63
CA HIS A 32 2.53 -7.53 16.55
C HIS A 32 2.49 -6.03 16.38
N THR A 33 1.30 -5.51 16.20
CA THR A 33 1.04 -4.07 16.14
C THR A 33 0.29 -3.62 17.37
N SER A 34 0.13 -2.31 17.54
CA SER A 34 -0.69 -1.75 18.60
C SER A 34 -2.16 -2.20 18.53
N HIS A 35 -2.58 -2.71 17.39
CA HIS A 35 -3.93 -3.22 17.18
C HIS A 35 -4.05 -4.73 17.45
N GLY A 36 -2.97 -5.37 17.92
CA GLY A 36 -2.95 -6.77 18.31
C GLY A 36 -2.70 -7.77 17.20
N GLY A 37 -2.74 -7.36 15.93
CA GLY A 37 -2.49 -8.23 14.78
C GLY A 37 -1.15 -7.99 14.14
N PRO A 38 -0.75 -8.81 13.15
CA PRO A 38 0.47 -8.60 12.42
C PRO A 38 0.37 -7.35 11.56
N GLU A 39 1.52 -6.69 11.36
CA GLU A 39 1.62 -5.54 10.48
C GLU A 39 1.44 -5.99 9.03
N ARG A 40 0.69 -5.23 8.25
CA ARG A 40 0.51 -5.45 6.82
C ARG A 40 1.32 -4.41 6.05
N VAL A 41 1.56 -4.68 4.76
CA VAL A 41 2.28 -3.73 3.92
C VAL A 41 1.58 -2.36 3.90
N VAL A 42 0.25 -2.35 3.83
CA VAL A 42 -0.52 -1.09 3.84
C VAL A 42 -0.30 -0.32 5.14
N ASP A 43 -0.19 -1.00 6.27
CA ASP A 43 0.06 -0.36 7.57
C ASP A 43 1.45 0.28 7.61
N LEU A 44 2.44 -0.42 7.06
CA LEU A 44 3.81 0.08 7.00
C LEU A 44 3.91 1.32 6.12
N LEU A 45 3.30 1.28 4.94
CA LEU A 45 3.35 2.39 3.99
C LEU A 45 2.54 3.60 4.46
N ASN A 46 1.48 3.38 5.21
CA ASN A 46 0.70 4.46 5.79
C ASN A 46 1.19 4.90 7.18
N GLY A 47 2.25 4.27 7.67
CA GLY A 47 2.85 4.59 8.96
C GLY A 47 3.77 5.82 8.91
N PRO A 48 4.39 6.16 10.05
CA PRO A 48 5.15 7.40 10.19
C PRO A 48 6.60 7.35 9.70
N ARG A 49 7.12 6.17 9.39
CA ARG A 49 8.53 6.04 9.00
C ARG A 49 8.78 6.57 7.61
N GLU A 50 9.79 7.39 7.46
CA GLU A 50 10.20 7.90 6.15
C GLU A 50 11.06 6.93 5.37
N PHE A 51 11.93 6.19 6.05
CA PHE A 51 12.76 5.18 5.42
C PHE A 51 12.38 3.81 5.93
N LEU A 52 12.24 2.88 5.00
CA LEU A 52 11.84 1.51 5.28
C LEU A 52 12.99 0.57 4.94
N PRO A 53 13.44 -0.27 5.90
CA PRO A 53 14.44 -1.27 5.58
C PRO A 53 13.83 -2.36 4.71
N ALA A 54 14.60 -2.80 3.74
CA ALA A 54 14.18 -3.82 2.80
C ALA A 54 15.38 -4.61 2.30
N VAL A 55 15.11 -5.73 1.67
CA VAL A 55 16.13 -6.50 0.97
C VAL A 55 15.76 -6.52 -0.51
N ASP A 56 16.68 -6.08 -1.36
CA ASP A 56 16.51 -6.15 -2.81
C ASP A 56 16.54 -7.62 -3.23
N CYS A 57 15.45 -8.09 -3.86
CA CYS A 57 15.34 -9.50 -4.23
C CYS A 57 16.30 -9.92 -5.34
N GLU A 58 16.83 -8.98 -6.13
CA GLU A 58 17.78 -9.30 -7.19
C GLU A 58 19.22 -9.37 -6.69
N THR A 59 19.60 -8.45 -5.81
CA THR A 59 20.98 -8.31 -5.36
C THR A 59 21.23 -8.84 -3.96
N ASP A 60 20.17 -9.15 -3.23
CA ASP A 60 20.20 -9.56 -1.83
C ASP A 60 20.81 -8.47 -0.91
N ALA A 61 20.86 -7.25 -1.38
CA ALA A 61 21.41 -6.13 -0.62
C ALA A 61 20.36 -5.51 0.30
N THR A 62 20.79 -5.17 1.51
CA THR A 62 19.97 -4.40 2.43
C THR A 62 19.83 -2.97 1.86
N THR A 63 18.62 -2.52 1.72
CA THR A 63 18.29 -1.25 1.08
C THR A 63 17.32 -0.49 1.95
N PHE A 64 17.52 0.81 2.05
CA PHE A 64 16.61 1.68 2.78
C PHE A 64 15.80 2.48 1.76
N LEU A 65 14.50 2.26 1.74
CA LEU A 65 13.60 2.85 0.77
C LEU A 65 12.95 4.10 1.34
N ALA A 66 13.02 5.20 0.60
CA ALA A 66 12.29 6.41 0.96
C ALA A 66 10.82 6.20 0.63
N ARG A 67 9.98 6.10 1.64
CA ARG A 67 8.55 5.84 1.48
C ARG A 67 7.87 6.87 0.57
N SER A 68 8.23 8.13 0.71
CA SER A 68 7.64 9.21 -0.09
C SER A 68 7.98 9.11 -1.58
N CYS A 69 9.01 8.36 -1.94
CA CYS A 69 9.41 8.15 -3.33
C CYS A 69 8.84 6.88 -3.95
N ILE A 70 8.13 6.08 -3.17
CA ILE A 70 7.41 4.93 -3.70
C ILE A 70 6.15 5.44 -4.37
N VAL A 71 6.02 5.17 -5.66
CA VAL A 71 4.83 5.58 -6.43
C VAL A 71 3.74 4.52 -6.29
N ILE A 72 4.10 3.26 -6.52
CA ILE A 72 3.17 2.13 -6.41
C ILE A 72 3.88 0.99 -5.70
N ALA A 73 3.19 0.37 -4.75
CA ALA A 73 3.61 -0.88 -4.15
C ALA A 73 2.57 -1.95 -4.47
N ARG A 74 2.92 -2.93 -5.29
CA ARG A 74 2.01 -4.02 -5.63
C ARG A 74 2.31 -5.23 -4.78
N VAL A 75 1.26 -5.77 -4.22
CA VAL A 75 1.32 -6.94 -3.34
C VAL A 75 0.25 -7.93 -3.73
N ALA A 76 0.50 -9.21 -3.45
CA ALA A 76 -0.54 -10.22 -3.60
C ALA A 76 -1.65 -9.94 -2.59
N GLY A 77 -2.90 -9.99 -3.05
CA GLY A 77 -4.05 -9.88 -2.18
C GLY A 77 -4.47 -11.22 -1.59
N PRO A 78 -5.37 -11.20 -0.58
CA PRO A 78 -5.99 -10.04 0.04
C PRO A 78 -5.08 -9.43 1.12
N LEU A 79 -5.09 -8.10 1.19
CA LEU A 79 -4.26 -7.37 2.15
C LEU A 79 -4.95 -7.02 3.44
N TRP A 80 -6.24 -7.16 3.49
CA TRP A 80 -7.02 -6.85 4.67
C TRP A 80 -7.97 -7.98 4.98
N ASP A 81 -8.20 -8.12 6.27
CA ASP A 81 -9.24 -9.00 6.73
C ASP A 81 -10.58 -8.39 6.34
N VAL A 82 -11.37 -9.16 5.64
CA VAL A 82 -12.74 -8.75 5.35
C VAL A 82 -13.49 -8.82 6.66
N ASP A 83 -13.86 -7.66 7.17
CA ASP A 83 -14.73 -7.59 8.31
C ASP A 83 -16.12 -8.02 7.84
N GLU A 84 -16.58 -9.17 8.30
CA GLU A 84 -17.89 -9.70 7.91
C GLU A 84 -19.05 -8.76 8.33
N VAL A 85 -18.81 -7.88 9.28
CA VAL A 85 -19.83 -6.97 9.80
C VAL A 85 -19.95 -5.72 8.94
N ASN A 86 -18.86 -5.26 8.35
CA ASN A 86 -18.84 -4.05 7.54
C ASN A 86 -18.43 -4.39 6.12
N LEU A 87 -19.42 -4.53 5.24
CA LEU A 87 -19.14 -4.76 3.83
C LEU A 87 -18.49 -3.51 3.23
N PRO A 88 -17.36 -3.65 2.54
CA PRO A 88 -16.71 -2.51 1.93
C PRO A 88 -17.54 -1.97 0.77
N LEU A 89 -17.47 -0.66 0.56
CA LEU A 89 -17.96 -0.03 -0.65
C LEU A 89 -16.92 -0.20 -1.74
N GLU A 90 -17.36 -0.55 -2.93
CA GLU A 90 -16.45 -0.76 -4.07
C GLU A 90 -16.84 0.14 -5.22
N HIS A 91 -15.84 0.78 -5.81
CA HIS A 91 -16.03 1.63 -6.98
C HIS A 91 -14.95 1.33 -8.01
N GLU A 92 -15.37 1.08 -9.23
CA GLU A 92 -14.44 0.94 -10.34
C GLU A 92 -13.93 2.33 -10.73
N VAL A 93 -12.62 2.47 -10.82
CA VAL A 93 -11.97 3.76 -11.07
C VAL A 93 -10.80 3.63 -12.04
N GLU A 94 -10.46 4.76 -12.66
CA GLU A 94 -9.20 4.93 -13.33
C GLU A 94 -8.38 5.96 -12.55
N VAL A 95 -7.16 5.59 -12.20
CA VAL A 95 -6.22 6.47 -11.50
C VAL A 95 -5.14 6.89 -12.51
N VAL A 96 -5.03 8.18 -12.75
CA VAL A 96 -3.99 8.71 -13.63
C VAL A 96 -2.91 9.34 -12.78
N LEU A 97 -1.68 8.90 -13.00
CA LEU A 97 -0.52 9.38 -12.26
C LEU A 97 0.05 10.64 -12.92
N SER A 98 0.85 11.37 -12.15
CA SER A 98 1.47 12.61 -12.63
C SER A 98 2.41 12.41 -13.81
N ASN A 99 2.90 11.20 -14.05
CA ASN A 99 3.72 10.87 -15.22
C ASN A 99 2.87 10.49 -16.45
N GLY A 100 1.55 10.54 -16.35
CA GLY A 100 0.63 10.22 -17.44
C GLY A 100 0.19 8.76 -17.52
N LYS A 101 0.77 7.87 -16.71
CA LYS A 101 0.33 6.48 -16.69
C LYS A 101 -1.02 6.34 -16.01
N ALA A 102 -1.84 5.44 -16.52
CA ALA A 102 -3.17 5.16 -16.00
C ALA A 102 -3.24 3.76 -15.42
N LEU A 103 -3.89 3.63 -14.28
CA LEU A 103 -4.18 2.37 -13.61
C LEU A 103 -5.69 2.23 -13.50
N SER A 104 -6.19 1.02 -13.71
CA SER A 104 -7.62 0.73 -13.55
C SER A 104 -7.80 -0.35 -12.49
N GLY A 105 -8.83 -0.22 -11.68
CA GLY A 105 -9.13 -1.19 -10.66
C GLY A 105 -10.28 -0.77 -9.79
N LEU A 106 -10.41 -1.43 -8.65
CA LEU A 106 -11.48 -1.15 -7.69
C LEU A 106 -10.89 -0.47 -6.46
N ILE A 107 -11.49 0.63 -6.06
CA ILE A 107 -11.27 1.18 -4.73
C ILE A 107 -12.28 0.52 -3.81
N SER A 108 -11.77 -0.09 -2.74
CA SER A 108 -12.58 -0.74 -1.71
C SER A 108 -12.27 -0.09 -0.39
N TYR A 109 -13.28 0.40 0.30
CA TYR A 109 -13.09 1.09 1.57
C TYR A 109 -14.29 0.95 2.49
N VAL A 110 -14.01 1.06 3.78
CA VAL A 110 -15.04 1.09 4.82
C VAL A 110 -14.90 2.42 5.55
N LEU A 111 -15.94 3.23 5.49
CA LEU A 111 -15.99 4.50 6.19
C LEU A 111 -17.20 4.54 7.12
N PRO A 112 -17.18 5.40 8.16
CA PRO A 112 -18.36 5.65 8.96
C PRO A 112 -19.54 6.07 8.10
N HIS A 113 -20.75 5.75 8.55
CA HIS A 113 -21.99 5.99 7.77
C HIS A 113 -22.16 7.40 7.24
N GLU A 114 -21.55 8.37 7.88
CA GLU A 114 -21.70 9.77 7.53
C GLU A 114 -20.75 10.24 6.46
N SER A 115 -19.80 9.39 6.05
CA SER A 115 -18.71 9.75 5.11
C SER A 115 -18.46 8.62 4.11
N CYS A 116 -19.51 8.23 3.39
CA CYS A 116 -19.44 7.07 2.48
C CYS A 116 -19.20 7.46 1.04
N ARG A 117 -18.43 8.53 0.76
CA ARG A 117 -18.14 8.95 -0.61
C ARG A 117 -16.69 8.69 -0.96
N VAL A 118 -16.46 8.46 -2.26
CA VAL A 118 -15.10 8.27 -2.77
C VAL A 118 -14.21 9.46 -2.42
N VAL A 119 -14.72 10.68 -2.52
CA VAL A 119 -13.95 11.87 -2.21
C VAL A 119 -13.49 11.88 -0.75
N ASP A 120 -14.30 11.37 0.15
CA ASP A 120 -13.94 11.30 1.58
C ASP A 120 -12.80 10.29 1.80
N TYR A 121 -12.86 9.16 1.10
CA TYR A 121 -11.77 8.17 1.13
C TYR A 121 -10.48 8.75 0.57
N LEU A 122 -10.55 9.44 -0.56
CA LEU A 122 -9.36 10.02 -1.19
C LEU A 122 -8.74 11.13 -0.34
N ASN A 123 -9.54 11.84 0.44
CA ASN A 123 -9.06 12.91 1.31
C ASN A 123 -8.67 12.43 2.72
N ASP A 124 -8.80 11.13 2.99
CA ASP A 124 -8.27 10.54 4.22
C ASP A 124 -6.76 10.82 4.32
N PRO A 125 -6.22 11.09 5.53
CA PRO A 125 -4.81 11.43 5.69
C PRO A 125 -3.81 10.35 5.29
N ALA A 126 -4.21 9.09 5.18
CA ALA A 126 -3.32 8.01 4.80
C ALA A 126 -2.67 8.32 3.45
N PRO A 127 -1.32 8.24 3.33
CA PRO A 127 -0.64 8.64 2.11
C PRO A 127 -0.84 7.71 0.92
N PHE A 128 -1.20 6.45 1.14
CA PHE A 128 -1.39 5.48 0.06
C PHE A 128 -2.85 5.06 -0.03
N LEU A 129 -3.38 5.06 -1.25
CA LEU A 129 -4.69 4.48 -1.51
C LEU A 129 -4.52 3.05 -2.04
N ALA A 130 -5.49 2.20 -1.77
CA ALA A 130 -5.48 0.82 -2.21
C ALA A 130 -6.37 0.65 -3.43
N LEU A 131 -5.77 0.15 -4.52
CA LEU A 131 -6.45 -0.12 -5.77
C LEU A 131 -6.37 -1.62 -6.05
N VAL A 132 -7.50 -2.29 -6.07
CA VAL A 132 -7.55 -3.73 -6.32
C VAL A 132 -7.46 -3.98 -7.83
N GLU A 133 -6.40 -4.67 -8.24
CA GLU A 133 -6.12 -5.04 -9.62
C GLU A 133 -6.16 -6.56 -9.76
N GLY A 134 -7.37 -7.13 -9.91
CA GLY A 134 -7.51 -8.58 -9.95
C GLY A 134 -7.07 -9.24 -8.65
N GLU A 135 -6.05 -10.08 -8.70
CA GLU A 135 -5.53 -10.79 -7.53
C GLU A 135 -4.46 -10.01 -6.76
N ARG A 136 -4.04 -8.89 -7.31
CA ARG A 136 -3.06 -8.02 -6.65
C ARG A 136 -3.71 -6.73 -6.18
N VAL A 137 -3.07 -6.11 -5.22
CA VAL A 137 -3.46 -4.79 -4.75
C VAL A 137 -2.32 -3.83 -5.03
N ALA A 138 -2.63 -2.72 -5.68
CA ALA A 138 -1.69 -1.64 -5.88
C ALA A 138 -1.92 -0.59 -4.79
N LEU A 139 -0.92 -0.39 -3.95
CA LEU A 139 -0.91 0.70 -2.98
C LEU A 139 -0.28 1.90 -3.68
N VAL A 140 -1.09 2.89 -3.97
CA VAL A 140 -0.71 4.03 -4.80
C VAL A 140 -0.49 5.26 -3.93
N ASN A 141 0.69 5.85 -4.05
CA ASN A 141 1.02 7.06 -3.33
C ASN A 141 0.20 8.22 -3.87
N LYS A 142 -0.66 8.79 -3.03
CA LYS A 142 -1.54 9.89 -3.42
C LYS A 142 -0.78 11.11 -3.95
N ARG A 143 0.44 11.30 -3.49
CA ARG A 143 1.29 12.41 -3.94
C ARG A 143 1.54 12.40 -5.45
N TYR A 144 1.52 11.21 -6.05
CA TYR A 144 1.76 11.05 -7.48
C TYR A 144 0.48 10.90 -8.30
N VAL A 145 -0.68 10.99 -7.66
CA VAL A 145 -1.96 10.88 -8.33
C VAL A 145 -2.37 12.23 -8.88
N LEU A 146 -2.59 12.29 -10.20
CA LEU A 146 -3.10 13.50 -10.86
C LEU A 146 -4.62 13.59 -10.75
N ARG A 147 -5.30 12.49 -11.06
CA ARG A 147 -6.76 12.45 -10.99
C ARG A 147 -7.27 11.02 -10.84
N VAL A 148 -8.45 10.91 -10.28
CA VAL A 148 -9.19 9.65 -10.19
C VAL A 148 -10.54 9.86 -10.86
N THR A 149 -10.87 8.99 -11.81
CA THR A 149 -12.13 9.05 -12.54
C THR A 149 -12.98 7.85 -12.19
N LEU A 150 -14.22 8.07 -11.81
CA LEU A 150 -15.19 7.00 -11.56
C LEU A 150 -15.67 6.42 -12.88
N ARG A 151 -15.77 5.10 -12.93
CA ARG A 151 -16.23 4.37 -14.11
C ARG A 151 -17.68 3.92 -13.95
#